data_4894fc3c9ee064cc3e79e6fe4233946c
#
_entry.id   4894fc3c9ee064cc3e79e6fe4233946c
#
_cell.length_a   1.000
_cell.length_b   1.000
_cell.length_c   1.000
_cell.angle_alpha   90.00
_cell.angle_beta   90.00
_cell.angle_gamma   90.00
#
_symmetry.space_group_name_H-M   'P 1'
#
loop_
_entity.id
_entity.type
_entity.pdbx_description
1 polymer ?
#
loop_
_entity_poly.entity_id
_entity_poly.type
_entity_poly.pdbx_seq_one_letter_code
_entity_poly.pdbx_strand_id
1 'polypeptide(L)'
;MSGRLKVLTLLLGAWMFMFGFLKFFQPISGWFDVQFQQSHLPHQLILPGKVSEMVVGFLFLLPWLRRSLTVRSKDQILLTACFILLIQMFVAIYVHLQPGVPANVLPFGIKPPVVPIAILFLGVLTAFDVWKQIQAEKA
;
A
#
# COMPACT_ATOMS: atom_id res chain seq x y z
N MET A 1 18.27 6.53 7.69
CA MET A 1 17.59 6.36 6.38
C MET A 1 18.20 7.33 5.36
N SER A 2 18.40 6.85 4.14
CA SER A 2 18.79 7.71 3.03
C SER A 2 17.69 8.73 2.71
N GLY A 3 18.04 9.81 2.00
CA GLY A 3 17.05 10.80 1.58
C GLY A 3 15.94 10.20 0.72
N ARG A 4 16.31 9.30 -0.20
CA ARG A 4 15.34 8.60 -1.05
C ARG A 4 14.39 7.74 -0.22
N LEU A 5 14.91 6.98 0.73
CA LEU A 5 14.07 6.14 1.59
C LEU A 5 13.11 6.97 2.44
N LYS A 6 13.56 8.12 2.93
CA LYS A 6 12.69 9.05 3.66
C LYS A 6 11.51 9.52 2.80
N VAL A 7 11.79 9.91 1.57
CA VAL A 7 10.74 10.37 0.64
C VAL A 7 9.77 9.23 0.31
N LEU A 8 10.31 8.04 0.01
CA LEU A 8 9.48 6.87 -0.34
C LEU A 8 8.54 6.48 0.80
N THR A 9 9.06 6.40 2.03
CA THR A 9 8.24 5.99 3.18
C THR A 9 7.17 7.03 3.50
N LEU A 10 7.49 8.31 3.40
CA LEU A 10 6.52 9.38 3.61
C LEU A 10 5.44 9.37 2.53
N LEU A 11 5.83 9.24 1.27
CA LEU A 11 4.91 9.22 0.14
C LEU A 11 3.97 8.00 0.20
N LEU A 12 4.53 6.80 0.37
CA LEU A 12 3.72 5.57 0.46
C LEU A 12 2.85 5.57 1.70
N GLY A 13 3.37 6.03 2.84
CA GLY A 13 2.62 6.11 4.08
C GLY A 13 1.42 7.01 3.96
N ALA A 14 1.61 8.23 3.47
CA ALA A 14 0.52 9.20 3.28
C ALA A 14 -0.50 8.69 2.26
N TRP A 15 -0.03 8.14 1.13
CA TRP A 15 -0.90 7.62 0.08
C TRP A 15 -1.78 6.48 0.59
N MET A 16 -1.17 5.45 1.17
CA MET A 16 -1.90 4.25 1.60
C MET A 16 -2.86 4.55 2.75
N PHE A 17 -2.43 5.37 3.71
CA PHE A 17 -3.29 5.76 4.82
C PHE A 17 -4.51 6.55 4.32
N MET A 18 -4.27 7.53 3.46
CA MET A 18 -5.34 8.38 2.92
C MET A 18 -6.34 7.55 2.10
N PHE A 19 -5.87 6.70 1.19
CA PHE A 19 -6.76 5.90 0.36
C PHE A 19 -7.51 4.85 1.15
N GLY A 20 -6.88 4.22 2.14
CA GLY A 20 -7.55 3.31 3.05
C GLY A 20 -8.64 4.01 3.86
N PHE A 21 -8.33 5.18 4.38
CA PHE A 21 -9.27 5.99 5.15
C PHE A 21 -10.48 6.43 4.30
N LEU A 22 -10.24 6.89 3.06
CA LEU A 22 -11.31 7.34 2.17
C LEU A 22 -12.27 6.21 1.78
N LYS A 23 -11.83 4.95 1.84
CA LYS A 23 -12.70 3.80 1.54
C LYS A 23 -13.80 3.58 2.56
N PHE A 24 -13.76 4.25 3.70
CA PHE A 24 -14.86 4.21 4.67
C PHE A 24 -15.96 5.22 4.36
N PHE A 25 -15.79 6.08 3.37
CA PHE A 25 -16.73 7.14 3.02
C PHE A 25 -17.24 7.01 1.59
N GLN A 26 -18.51 7.36 1.37
CA GLN A 26 -19.08 7.42 0.03
C GLN A 26 -18.50 8.62 -0.74
N PRO A 27 -18.34 8.52 -2.05
CA PRO A 27 -18.69 7.40 -2.94
C PRO A 27 -17.65 6.27 -2.99
N ILE A 28 -16.47 6.47 -2.44
CA ILE A 28 -15.34 5.55 -2.57
C ILE A 28 -15.63 4.19 -1.92
N SER A 29 -16.35 4.18 -0.79
CA SER A 29 -16.80 2.94 -0.15
C SER A 29 -17.61 2.08 -1.12
N GLY A 30 -18.57 2.67 -1.85
CA GLY A 30 -19.36 1.97 -2.84
C GLY A 30 -18.53 1.45 -4.01
N TRP A 31 -17.56 2.23 -4.46
CA TRP A 31 -16.65 1.79 -5.52
C TRP A 31 -15.84 0.57 -5.10
N PHE A 32 -15.37 0.55 -3.87
CA PHE A 32 -14.62 -0.58 -3.35
C PHE A 32 -15.47 -1.84 -3.25
N ASP A 33 -16.73 -1.69 -2.82
CA ASP A 33 -17.69 -2.79 -2.78
C ASP A 33 -17.92 -3.39 -4.18
N VAL A 34 -18.08 -2.55 -5.20
CA VAL A 34 -18.23 -2.98 -6.59
C VAL A 34 -16.97 -3.69 -7.08
N GLN A 35 -15.79 -3.19 -6.75
CA GLN A 35 -14.53 -3.83 -7.11
C GLN A 35 -14.48 -5.28 -6.60
N PHE A 36 -14.82 -5.49 -5.33
CA PHE A 36 -14.81 -6.82 -4.74
C PHE A 36 -15.87 -7.73 -5.34
N GLN A 37 -17.11 -7.21 -5.48
CA GLN A 37 -18.22 -7.98 -6.03
C GLN A 37 -17.95 -8.43 -7.47
N GLN A 38 -17.49 -7.53 -8.32
CA GLN A 38 -17.24 -7.82 -9.73
C GLN A 38 -15.94 -8.60 -9.96
N SER A 39 -15.07 -8.66 -8.96
CA SER A 39 -13.85 -9.48 -9.01
C SER A 39 -14.05 -10.86 -8.39
N HIS A 40 -15.26 -11.17 -7.95
CA HIS A 40 -15.60 -12.43 -7.27
C HIS A 40 -14.79 -12.69 -6.01
N LEU A 41 -14.36 -11.61 -5.33
CA LEU A 41 -13.66 -11.70 -4.06
C LEU A 41 -14.66 -11.81 -2.90
N PRO A 42 -14.32 -12.55 -1.83
CA PRO A 42 -15.22 -12.69 -0.69
C PRO A 42 -15.57 -11.35 -0.06
N HIS A 43 -16.88 -11.13 0.22
CA HIS A 43 -17.34 -9.91 0.86
C HIS A 43 -16.67 -9.67 2.21
N GLN A 44 -16.34 -10.74 2.92
CA GLN A 44 -15.70 -10.69 4.24
C GLN A 44 -14.30 -10.03 4.19
N LEU A 45 -13.68 -9.94 3.02
CA LEU A 45 -12.37 -9.30 2.86
C LEU A 45 -12.44 -7.78 2.67
N ILE A 46 -13.64 -7.21 2.51
CA ILE A 46 -13.77 -5.76 2.28
C ILE A 46 -13.25 -4.95 3.48
N LEU A 47 -13.74 -5.25 4.68
CA LEU A 47 -13.30 -4.53 5.87
C LEU A 47 -11.82 -4.77 6.19
N PRO A 48 -11.31 -6.02 6.20
CA PRO A 48 -9.88 -6.24 6.36
C PRO A 48 -9.03 -5.55 5.30
N GLY A 49 -9.52 -5.46 4.05
CA GLY A 49 -8.82 -4.76 2.98
C GLY A 49 -8.64 -3.28 3.26
N LYS A 50 -9.71 -2.59 3.67
CA LYS A 50 -9.68 -1.18 4.04
C LYS A 50 -8.75 -0.94 5.23
N VAL A 51 -8.89 -1.74 6.28
CA VAL A 51 -8.08 -1.62 7.50
C VAL A 51 -6.62 -1.89 7.19
N SER A 52 -6.31 -2.90 6.36
CA SER A 52 -4.93 -3.25 6.03
C SER A 52 -4.22 -2.11 5.28
N GLU A 53 -4.92 -1.36 4.43
CA GLU A 53 -4.35 -0.21 3.75
C GLU A 53 -3.97 0.90 4.74
N MET A 54 -4.83 1.18 5.71
CA MET A 54 -4.53 2.15 6.76
C MET A 54 -3.35 1.68 7.63
N VAL A 55 -3.33 0.38 7.97
CA VAL A 55 -2.24 -0.20 8.77
C VAL A 55 -0.91 -0.08 8.02
N VAL A 56 -0.88 -0.41 6.73
CA VAL A 56 0.34 -0.29 5.92
C VAL A 56 0.81 1.16 5.87
N GLY A 57 -0.11 2.09 5.62
CA GLY A 57 0.23 3.51 5.63
C GLY A 57 0.82 3.95 6.97
N PHE A 58 0.20 3.53 8.06
CA PHE A 58 0.70 3.82 9.41
C PHE A 58 2.09 3.22 9.63
N LEU A 59 2.32 1.97 9.20
CA LEU A 59 3.63 1.33 9.35
C LEU A 59 4.74 2.07 8.60
N PHE A 60 4.46 2.58 7.40
CA PHE A 60 5.43 3.40 6.68
C PHE A 60 5.73 4.73 7.40
N LEU A 61 4.74 5.29 8.07
CA LEU A 61 4.90 6.55 8.79
C LEU A 61 5.46 6.39 10.21
N LEU A 62 5.36 5.20 10.78
CA LEU A 62 5.74 4.96 12.17
C LEU A 62 7.20 5.31 12.48
N PRO A 63 8.20 5.01 11.63
CA PRO A 63 9.57 5.46 11.88
C PRO A 63 9.72 6.98 11.95
N TRP A 64 8.82 7.73 11.31
CA TRP A 64 8.79 9.19 11.41
C TRP A 64 8.15 9.67 12.69
N LEU A 65 7.08 8.99 13.13
CA LEU A 65 6.31 9.37 14.29
C LEU A 65 7.00 8.97 15.60
N ARG A 66 7.78 7.90 15.56
CA ARG A 66 8.44 7.34 16.73
C ARG A 66 9.94 7.26 16.53
N ARG A 67 10.61 8.37 16.77
CA ARG A 67 12.06 8.51 16.56
C ARG A 67 12.91 7.68 17.52
N SER A 68 12.33 7.28 18.67
CA SER A 68 13.03 6.47 19.68
C SER A 68 13.21 5.02 19.30
N LEU A 69 12.58 4.56 18.20
CA LEU A 69 12.76 3.19 17.73
C LEU A 69 14.20 2.95 17.29
N THR A 70 14.70 1.73 17.57
CA THR A 70 16.02 1.33 17.09
C THR A 70 16.02 1.22 15.57
N VAL A 71 17.20 1.32 14.96
CA VAL A 71 17.35 1.17 13.50
C VAL A 71 16.82 -0.19 13.05
N ARG A 72 17.14 -1.25 13.79
CA ARG A 72 16.66 -2.60 13.49
C ARG A 72 15.13 -2.68 13.51
N SER A 73 14.49 -2.09 14.53
CA SER A 73 13.03 -2.07 14.62
C SER A 73 12.41 -1.30 13.46
N LYS A 74 12.98 -0.17 13.08
CA LYS A 74 12.51 0.60 11.91
C LYS A 74 12.60 -0.22 10.63
N ASP A 75 13.72 -0.91 10.42
CA ASP A 75 13.92 -1.74 9.24
C ASP A 75 12.90 -2.87 9.18
N GLN A 76 12.65 -3.56 10.29
CA GLN A 76 11.65 -4.63 10.38
C GLN A 76 10.24 -4.13 10.08
N ILE A 77 9.89 -2.97 10.64
CA ILE A 77 8.58 -2.34 10.38
C ILE A 77 8.43 -2.01 8.90
N LEU A 78 9.45 -1.41 8.29
CA LEU A 78 9.39 -1.03 6.89
C LEU A 78 9.34 -2.25 5.96
N LEU A 79 10.08 -3.32 6.25
CA LEU A 79 10.01 -4.55 5.46
C LEU A 79 8.64 -5.21 5.59
N THR A 80 8.05 -5.22 6.77
CA THR A 80 6.69 -5.73 6.98
C THR A 80 5.69 -4.93 6.17
N ALA A 81 5.80 -3.59 6.20
CA ALA A 81 4.94 -2.72 5.42
C ALA A 81 5.07 -3.01 3.91
N CYS A 82 6.29 -3.16 3.42
CA CYS A 82 6.55 -3.48 2.01
C CYS A 82 5.93 -4.83 1.62
N PHE A 83 6.07 -5.85 2.47
CA PHE A 83 5.51 -7.17 2.19
C PHE A 83 3.99 -7.12 2.06
N ILE A 84 3.32 -6.46 2.98
CA ILE A 84 1.85 -6.31 2.94
C ILE A 84 1.44 -5.49 1.72
N LEU A 85 2.17 -4.40 1.44
CA LEU A 85 1.90 -3.55 0.28
C LEU A 85 1.99 -4.33 -1.04
N LEU A 86 3.00 -5.19 -1.19
CA LEU A 86 3.17 -6.00 -2.39
C LEU A 86 1.97 -6.93 -2.59
N ILE A 87 1.49 -7.58 -1.54
CA ILE A 87 0.29 -8.43 -1.60
C ILE A 87 -0.91 -7.59 -2.03
N GLN A 88 -1.11 -6.43 -1.42
CA GLN A 88 -2.23 -5.54 -1.73
C GLN A 88 -2.20 -5.08 -3.18
N MET A 89 -1.02 -4.76 -3.70
CA MET A 89 -0.91 -4.30 -5.09
C MET A 89 -1.15 -5.42 -6.09
N PHE A 90 -0.76 -6.66 -5.79
CA PHE A 90 -1.13 -7.81 -6.63
C PHE A 90 -2.65 -7.99 -6.68
N VAL A 91 -3.34 -7.87 -5.54
CA VAL A 91 -4.80 -7.93 -5.50
C VAL A 91 -5.41 -6.78 -6.31
N ALA A 92 -4.87 -5.57 -6.16
CA ALA A 92 -5.36 -4.40 -6.90
C ALA A 92 -5.18 -4.57 -8.42
N ILE A 93 -4.05 -5.12 -8.85
CA ILE A 93 -3.80 -5.42 -10.28
C ILE A 93 -4.83 -6.46 -10.77
N TYR A 94 -5.06 -7.50 -9.99
CA TYR A 94 -6.08 -8.51 -10.32
C TYR A 94 -7.45 -7.86 -10.52
N VAL A 95 -7.85 -6.97 -9.60
CA VAL A 95 -9.14 -6.27 -9.67
C VAL A 95 -9.23 -5.42 -10.95
N HIS A 96 -8.17 -4.68 -11.29
CA HIS A 96 -8.14 -3.85 -12.51
C HIS A 96 -8.29 -4.68 -13.78
N LEU A 97 -7.79 -5.91 -13.78
CA LEU A 97 -7.82 -6.79 -14.94
C LEU A 97 -9.15 -7.54 -15.10
N GLN A 98 -10.05 -7.47 -14.13
CA GLN A 98 -11.34 -8.15 -14.22
C GLN A 98 -12.27 -7.44 -15.20
N PRO A 99 -12.86 -8.16 -16.18
CA PRO A 99 -13.71 -7.52 -17.20
C PRO A 99 -14.96 -6.86 -16.61
N GLY A 100 -15.49 -7.39 -15.50
CA GLY A 100 -16.69 -6.88 -14.86
C GLY A 100 -16.50 -5.62 -14.03
N VAL A 101 -15.26 -5.20 -13.77
CA VAL A 101 -14.98 -4.01 -12.97
C VAL A 101 -14.93 -2.80 -13.89
N PRO A 102 -15.88 -1.82 -13.74
CA PRO A 102 -15.87 -0.64 -14.60
C PRO A 102 -14.79 0.35 -14.20
N ALA A 103 -14.29 1.13 -15.18
CA ALA A 103 -13.24 2.10 -14.95
C ALA A 103 -13.62 3.17 -13.92
N ASN A 104 -14.90 3.55 -13.86
CA ASN A 104 -15.35 4.64 -12.98
C ASN A 104 -15.28 4.31 -11.49
N VAL A 105 -15.13 3.04 -11.12
CA VAL A 105 -14.96 2.63 -9.70
C VAL A 105 -13.49 2.38 -9.34
N LEU A 106 -12.57 2.61 -10.29
CA LEU A 106 -11.13 2.43 -10.08
C LEU A 106 -10.46 3.78 -9.82
N PRO A 107 -9.28 3.80 -9.16
CA PRO A 107 -8.56 5.04 -8.89
C PRO A 107 -8.40 5.90 -10.15
N PHE A 108 -8.81 7.15 -10.06
CA PHE A 108 -8.74 8.15 -11.15
C PHE A 108 -9.49 7.73 -12.42
N GLY A 109 -10.39 6.75 -12.37
CA GLY A 109 -11.10 6.25 -13.54
C GLY A 109 -10.22 5.53 -14.56
N ILE A 110 -9.08 5.03 -14.16
CA ILE A 110 -8.10 4.38 -15.04
C ILE A 110 -8.26 2.86 -14.94
N LYS A 111 -8.75 2.23 -16.01
CA LYS A 111 -8.96 0.77 -16.05
C LYS A 111 -7.64 -0.01 -16.14
N PRO A 112 -6.66 0.32 -17.00
CA PRO A 112 -5.37 -0.35 -16.95
C PRO A 112 -4.74 -0.18 -15.56
N PRO A 113 -4.03 -1.19 -15.04
CA PRO A 113 -3.51 -1.16 -13.66
C PRO A 113 -2.27 -0.27 -13.52
N VAL A 114 -2.35 0.98 -13.97
CA VAL A 114 -1.23 1.93 -13.93
C VAL A 114 -0.90 2.34 -12.50
N VAL A 115 -1.94 2.70 -11.72
CA VAL A 115 -1.74 3.16 -10.33
C VAL A 115 -1.19 2.04 -9.45
N PRO A 116 -1.79 0.83 -9.40
CA PRO A 116 -1.22 -0.24 -8.59
C PRO A 116 0.17 -0.68 -9.03
N ILE A 117 0.47 -0.67 -10.34
CA ILE A 117 1.81 -0.99 -10.83
C ILE A 117 2.82 0.06 -10.38
N ALA A 118 2.46 1.34 -10.44
CA ALA A 118 3.33 2.42 -9.97
C ALA A 118 3.62 2.28 -8.47
N ILE A 119 2.60 2.01 -7.66
CA ILE A 119 2.75 1.81 -6.21
C ILE A 119 3.56 0.53 -5.93
N LEU A 120 3.33 -0.54 -6.69
CA LEU A 120 4.12 -1.77 -6.59
C LEU A 120 5.60 -1.49 -6.84
N PHE A 121 5.91 -0.73 -7.88
CA PHE A 121 7.29 -0.34 -8.21
C PHE A 121 7.92 0.44 -7.06
N LEU A 122 7.20 1.43 -6.51
CA LEU A 122 7.71 2.21 -5.38
C LEU A 122 7.89 1.34 -4.13
N GLY A 123 7.03 0.36 -3.92
CA GLY A 123 7.15 -0.60 -2.82
C GLY A 123 8.38 -1.49 -2.95
N VAL A 124 8.64 -1.99 -4.16
CA VAL A 124 9.85 -2.79 -4.45
C VAL A 124 11.11 -1.96 -4.25
N LEU A 125 11.11 -0.73 -4.75
CA LEU A 125 12.24 0.18 -4.58
C LEU A 125 12.51 0.48 -3.10
N THR A 126 11.45 0.68 -2.33
CA THR A 126 11.54 0.91 -0.88
C THR A 126 12.13 -0.31 -0.17
N ALA A 127 11.65 -1.52 -0.49
CA ALA A 127 12.17 -2.76 0.07
C ALA A 127 13.66 -2.94 -0.25
N PHE A 128 14.05 -2.62 -1.48
CA PHE A 128 15.46 -2.67 -1.90
C PHE A 128 16.31 -1.69 -1.09
N ASP A 129 15.83 -0.46 -0.90
CA ASP A 129 16.56 0.54 -0.12
C ASP A 129 16.71 0.12 1.34
N VAL A 130 15.67 -0.46 1.94
CA VAL A 130 15.74 -0.99 3.32
C VAL A 130 16.74 -2.15 3.38
N TRP A 131 16.69 -3.06 2.42
CA TRP A 131 17.62 -4.18 2.37
C TRP A 131 19.07 -3.70 2.27
N LYS A 132 19.35 -2.72 1.42
CA LYS A 132 20.68 -2.11 1.31
C LYS A 132 21.12 -1.48 2.63
N GLN A 133 20.22 -0.80 3.32
CA GLN A 133 20.49 -0.22 4.64
C GLN A 133 20.87 -1.29 5.66
N ILE A 134 20.14 -2.42 5.67
CA ILE A 134 20.45 -3.55 6.55
C ILE A 134 21.84 -4.11 6.25
N GLN A 135 22.18 -4.29 4.97
CA GLN A 135 23.50 -4.78 4.58
C GLN A 135 24.62 -3.81 5.01
N ALA A 136 24.41 -2.52 4.89
CA ALA A 136 25.37 -1.53 5.33
C ALA A 136 25.60 -1.55 6.84
N GLU A 137 24.56 -1.82 7.63
CA GLU A 137 24.64 -1.92 9.09
C GLU A 137 25.43 -3.15 9.55
N LYS A 138 25.47 -4.20 8.73
CA LYS A 138 26.22 -5.44 9.03
C LYS A 138 27.68 -5.36 8.65
N ALA A 139 28.07 -4.38 7.84
CA ALA A 139 29.44 -4.23 7.33
C ALA A 139 30.41 -3.68 8.38
#